data_f9e384a9cfa2d3188c856505c2915475
#
_entry.id   f9e384a9cfa2d3188c856505c2915475
#
_cell.length_a   1.000
_cell.length_b   1.000
_cell.length_c   1.000
_cell.angle_alpha   90.00
_cell.angle_beta   90.00
_cell.angle_gamma   90.00
#
_symmetry.space_group_name_H-M   'P 1'
#
loop_
_entity.id
_entity.type
_entity.pdbx_description
1 polymer ?
#
loop_
_entity_poly.entity_id
_entity_poly.type
_entity_poly.pdbx_seq_one_letter_code
_entity_poly.pdbx_strand_id
1 'polypeptide(L)'
;MSDRPAPPRFSVVICVYTEERWGDILAAVDSVRKQSLAPLETLLVVDHNERLLDRLTEEFADARRTGEVRVLANAGPRGLSAGRNTGIAAARGDVVAFLDDDAVAEHDWLHHLAAGYTDPAVVAVGGRTLPAWASGRRPVWFPEEFDWVVGCTYRGLPPGRVRVRNVLGGNASFRRSAFDAAGGFATGIGRDGDRRPLGCEETELCIRLANAVPGAVLLIDDRAVIHHKVPAVRERFAYFRTRVYAEGLSKALVAQSVGAGKGLESERRYTSRVLPAGVLRGVRDTLLGRPGGAGRAGAIVTGVALAAGGYALGTLRARRGGSPAFSWGPITPEGVPQETAAPEQPEKKGAAA
;
A
#
# COMPACT_ATOMS: atom_id res chain seq x y z
N MET A 1 3.11 35.42 15.75
CA MET A 1 2.53 34.06 15.83
C MET A 1 2.48 33.54 14.42
N SER A 2 3.18 32.44 14.14
CA SER A 2 3.29 31.89 12.78
C SER A 2 1.93 31.31 12.36
N ASP A 3 1.38 31.86 11.29
CA ASP A 3 0.11 31.43 10.67
C ASP A 3 0.35 30.12 9.88
N ARG A 4 0.76 29.06 10.58
CA ARG A 4 0.85 27.73 9.96
C ARG A 4 -0.56 27.19 9.85
N PRO A 5 -1.00 26.79 8.64
CA PRO A 5 -2.29 26.14 8.48
C PRO A 5 -2.35 24.90 9.38
N ALA A 6 -3.52 24.61 9.92
CA ALA A 6 -3.74 23.39 10.71
C ALA A 6 -3.35 22.15 9.89
N PRO A 7 -2.80 21.11 10.54
CA PRO A 7 -2.48 19.88 9.83
C PRO A 7 -3.76 19.27 9.23
N PRO A 8 -3.66 18.59 8.06
CA PRO A 8 -4.81 17.95 7.45
C PRO A 8 -5.35 16.84 8.36
N ARG A 9 -6.67 16.64 8.35
CA ARG A 9 -7.32 15.54 9.08
C ARG A 9 -7.18 14.26 8.27
N PHE A 10 -6.77 13.18 8.92
CA PHE A 10 -6.55 11.89 8.27
C PHE A 10 -7.71 10.93 8.52
N SER A 11 -8.19 10.27 7.45
CA SER A 11 -8.88 8.98 7.53
C SER A 11 -7.85 7.89 7.23
N VAL A 12 -7.63 6.97 8.18
CA VAL A 12 -6.71 5.84 7.95
C VAL A 12 -7.52 4.63 7.51
N VAL A 13 -7.18 4.06 6.36
CA VAL A 13 -7.85 2.89 5.76
C VAL A 13 -6.96 1.67 5.92
N ILE A 14 -7.51 0.62 6.52
CA ILE A 14 -6.88 -0.70 6.68
C ILE A 14 -7.81 -1.72 6.01
N CYS A 15 -7.38 -2.33 4.91
CA CYS A 15 -8.12 -3.39 4.22
C CYS A 15 -7.77 -4.74 4.83
N VAL A 16 -8.77 -5.52 5.22
CA VAL A 16 -8.62 -6.81 5.90
C VAL A 16 -9.41 -7.90 5.18
N TYR A 17 -8.95 -9.15 5.17
CA TYR A 17 -9.61 -10.22 4.40
C TYR A 17 -9.62 -11.59 5.08
N THR A 18 -8.81 -11.83 6.10
CA THR A 18 -8.68 -13.14 6.74
C THR A 18 -8.55 -13.05 8.26
N GLU A 19 -9.19 -13.96 8.97
CA GLU A 19 -9.10 -14.09 10.42
C GLU A 19 -7.71 -14.58 10.89
N GLU A 20 -6.93 -15.21 10.01
CA GLU A 20 -5.57 -15.69 10.33
C GLU A 20 -4.63 -14.54 10.74
N ARG A 21 -4.95 -13.31 10.32
CA ARG A 21 -4.20 -12.09 10.66
C ARG A 21 -4.80 -11.32 11.85
N TRP A 22 -5.68 -11.93 12.63
CA TRP A 22 -6.36 -11.26 13.73
C TRP A 22 -5.43 -10.43 14.62
N GLY A 23 -4.34 -11.03 15.11
CA GLY A 23 -3.36 -10.33 15.95
C GLY A 23 -2.64 -9.20 15.22
N ASP A 24 -2.38 -9.36 13.92
CA ASP A 24 -1.75 -8.32 13.09
C ASP A 24 -2.71 -7.13 12.87
N ILE A 25 -3.99 -7.42 12.60
CA ILE A 25 -5.05 -6.39 12.45
C ILE A 25 -5.17 -5.56 13.73
N LEU A 26 -5.23 -6.20 14.89
CA LEU A 26 -5.30 -5.49 16.17
C LEU A 26 -4.05 -4.62 16.41
N ALA A 27 -2.87 -5.14 16.09
CA ALA A 27 -1.62 -4.38 16.22
C ALA A 27 -1.57 -3.17 15.27
N ALA A 28 -2.06 -3.32 14.03
CA ALA A 28 -2.17 -2.23 13.08
C ALA A 28 -3.09 -1.12 13.59
N VAL A 29 -4.30 -1.46 14.05
CA VAL A 29 -5.26 -0.49 14.62
C VAL A 29 -4.70 0.18 15.86
N ASP A 30 -4.09 -0.58 16.78
CA ASP A 30 -3.48 -0.04 17.99
C ASP A 30 -2.36 0.95 17.68
N SER A 31 -1.55 0.68 16.67
CA SER A 31 -0.50 1.60 16.20
C SER A 31 -1.05 2.92 15.67
N VAL A 32 -2.22 2.89 15.01
CA VAL A 32 -2.91 4.08 14.51
C VAL A 32 -3.54 4.87 15.66
N ARG A 33 -4.10 4.20 16.67
CA ARG A 33 -4.66 4.84 17.87
C ARG A 33 -3.59 5.55 18.71
N LYS A 34 -2.35 5.08 18.67
CA LYS A 34 -1.20 5.63 19.43
C LYS A 34 -0.43 6.71 18.68
N GLN A 35 -0.94 7.23 17.57
CA GLN A 35 -0.25 8.27 16.81
C GLN A 35 -0.17 9.59 17.57
N SER A 36 0.96 10.30 17.49
CA SER A 36 1.14 11.66 18.05
C SER A 36 0.21 12.69 17.39
N LEU A 37 -0.10 12.52 16.11
CA LEU A 37 -1.15 13.21 15.39
C LEU A 37 -2.34 12.26 15.27
N ALA A 38 -3.37 12.44 16.10
CA ALA A 38 -4.54 11.58 16.08
C ALA A 38 -5.25 11.65 14.71
N PRO A 39 -5.62 10.50 14.12
CA PRO A 39 -6.48 10.49 12.94
C PRO A 39 -7.90 10.97 13.28
N LEU A 40 -8.62 11.44 12.27
CA LEU A 40 -10.05 11.72 12.38
C LEU A 40 -10.86 10.43 12.60
N GLU A 41 -10.46 9.36 11.91
CA GLU A 41 -11.09 8.04 11.96
C GLU A 41 -10.17 6.96 11.42
N THR A 42 -10.42 5.72 11.81
CA THR A 42 -9.83 4.51 11.24
C THR A 42 -10.93 3.69 10.56
N LEU A 43 -10.75 3.35 9.29
CA LEU A 43 -11.69 2.58 8.49
C LEU A 43 -11.13 1.17 8.28
N LEU A 44 -11.75 0.17 8.89
CA LEU A 44 -11.47 -1.25 8.65
C LEU A 44 -12.39 -1.73 7.54
N VAL A 45 -11.84 -1.98 6.35
CA VAL A 45 -12.62 -2.44 5.20
C VAL A 45 -12.42 -3.93 5.03
N VAL A 46 -13.47 -4.71 5.27
CA VAL A 46 -13.45 -6.18 5.24
C VAL A 46 -13.79 -6.68 3.84
N ASP A 47 -12.85 -7.42 3.23
CA ASP A 47 -12.99 -7.90 1.87
C ASP A 47 -13.69 -9.27 1.80
N HIS A 48 -15.03 -9.26 1.66
CA HIS A 48 -15.88 -10.44 1.43
C HIS A 48 -15.66 -11.59 2.45
N ASN A 49 -15.60 -11.24 3.75
CA ASN A 49 -15.51 -12.19 4.87
C ASN A 49 -16.48 -11.78 5.98
N GLU A 50 -17.68 -12.32 5.96
CA GLU A 50 -18.76 -11.98 6.92
C GLU A 50 -18.35 -12.27 8.37
N ARG A 51 -17.71 -13.43 8.63
CA ARG A 51 -17.25 -13.79 9.98
C ARG A 51 -16.23 -12.78 10.55
N LEU A 52 -15.30 -12.33 9.70
CA LEU A 52 -14.34 -11.30 10.08
C LEU A 52 -15.04 -9.97 10.32
N LEU A 53 -16.03 -9.63 9.48
CA LEU A 53 -16.83 -8.42 9.63
C LEU A 53 -17.55 -8.39 10.97
N ASP A 54 -18.26 -9.47 11.32
CA ASP A 54 -18.99 -9.58 12.59
C ASP A 54 -18.04 -9.49 13.77
N ARG A 55 -16.94 -10.24 13.74
CA ARG A 55 -15.95 -10.26 14.80
C ARG A 55 -15.29 -8.90 15.04
N LEU A 56 -14.93 -8.18 13.99
CA LEU A 56 -14.37 -6.81 14.11
C LEU A 56 -15.42 -5.82 14.57
N THR A 57 -16.68 -5.99 14.15
CA THR A 57 -17.80 -5.16 14.59
C THR A 57 -18.04 -5.27 16.10
N GLU A 58 -17.91 -6.49 16.65
CA GLU A 58 -17.99 -6.74 18.07
C GLU A 58 -16.76 -6.22 18.83
N GLU A 59 -15.54 -6.52 18.35
CA GLU A 59 -14.28 -6.08 18.95
C GLU A 59 -14.19 -4.57 19.12
N PHE A 60 -14.61 -3.83 18.10
CA PHE A 60 -14.53 -2.36 18.09
C PHE A 60 -15.87 -1.67 18.41
N ALA A 61 -16.82 -2.34 19.07
CA ALA A 61 -18.15 -1.81 19.35
C ALA A 61 -18.12 -0.44 20.06
N ASP A 62 -17.23 -0.25 21.03
CA ASP A 62 -17.08 1.02 21.77
C ASP A 62 -16.46 2.12 20.91
N ALA A 63 -15.38 1.82 20.21
CA ALA A 63 -14.71 2.76 19.31
C ALA A 63 -15.60 3.16 18.11
N ARG A 64 -16.53 2.29 17.70
CA ARG A 64 -17.55 2.59 16.69
C ARG A 64 -18.56 3.63 17.19
N ARG A 65 -18.99 3.55 18.45
CA ARG A 65 -19.91 4.54 19.05
C ARG A 65 -19.31 5.95 19.10
N THR A 66 -18.00 6.07 19.26
CA THR A 66 -17.29 7.36 19.21
C THR A 66 -16.94 7.81 17.79
N GLY A 67 -17.07 6.92 16.80
CA GLY A 67 -16.65 7.16 15.41
C GLY A 67 -15.13 7.09 15.19
N GLU A 68 -14.36 6.66 16.20
CA GLU A 68 -12.90 6.48 16.12
C GLU A 68 -12.52 5.35 15.16
N VAL A 69 -13.26 4.22 15.22
CA VAL A 69 -13.09 3.08 14.32
C VAL A 69 -14.42 2.79 13.63
N ARG A 70 -14.40 2.63 12.33
CA ARG A 70 -15.56 2.20 11.53
C ARG A 70 -15.22 0.92 10.80
N VAL A 71 -16.06 -0.10 10.96
CA VAL A 71 -15.91 -1.39 10.26
C VAL A 71 -16.90 -1.42 9.11
N LEU A 72 -16.40 -1.66 7.90
CA LEU A 72 -17.17 -1.57 6.66
C LEU A 72 -16.97 -2.85 5.84
N ALA A 73 -18.02 -3.35 5.21
CA ALA A 73 -17.89 -4.38 4.18
C ALA A 73 -17.36 -3.74 2.88
N ASN A 74 -16.50 -4.46 2.14
CA ASN A 74 -16.12 -4.05 0.81
C ASN A 74 -17.34 -4.05 -0.12
N ALA A 75 -17.74 -2.88 -0.62
CA ALA A 75 -18.89 -2.71 -1.49
C ALA A 75 -18.62 -3.10 -2.96
N GLY A 76 -17.35 -3.20 -3.35
CA GLY A 76 -16.92 -3.53 -4.71
C GLY A 76 -16.62 -5.02 -4.90
N PRO A 77 -16.04 -5.39 -6.04
CA PRO A 77 -15.57 -6.76 -6.27
C PRO A 77 -14.48 -7.14 -5.26
N ARG A 78 -14.26 -8.46 -5.06
CA ARG A 78 -13.19 -8.93 -4.20
C ARG A 78 -11.84 -8.40 -4.68
N GLY A 79 -11.00 -7.96 -3.72
CA GLY A 79 -9.63 -7.52 -3.96
C GLY A 79 -9.27 -6.18 -3.32
N LEU A 80 -7.97 -5.97 -3.13
CA LEU A 80 -7.40 -4.84 -2.38
C LEU A 80 -7.79 -3.48 -2.98
N SER A 81 -7.79 -3.34 -4.31
CA SER A 81 -8.16 -2.09 -4.99
C SER A 81 -9.60 -1.67 -4.69
N ALA A 82 -10.54 -2.62 -4.71
CA ALA A 82 -11.95 -2.34 -4.40
C ALA A 82 -12.14 -2.02 -2.91
N GLY A 83 -11.46 -2.76 -2.03
CA GLY A 83 -11.46 -2.45 -0.59
C GLY A 83 -10.95 -1.04 -0.30
N ARG A 84 -9.83 -0.62 -0.92
CA ARG A 84 -9.31 0.74 -0.83
C ARG A 84 -10.31 1.78 -1.35
N ASN A 85 -10.99 1.50 -2.47
CA ASN A 85 -12.01 2.39 -3.03
C ASN A 85 -13.21 2.55 -2.09
N THR A 86 -13.66 1.47 -1.45
CA THR A 86 -14.68 1.53 -0.39
C THR A 86 -14.24 2.43 0.76
N GLY A 87 -12.98 2.29 1.20
CA GLY A 87 -12.39 3.17 2.22
C GLY A 87 -12.33 4.64 1.80
N ILE A 88 -11.92 4.94 0.55
CA ILE A 88 -11.88 6.30 0.00
C ILE A 88 -13.29 6.92 -0.01
N ALA A 89 -14.30 6.18 -0.49
CA ALA A 89 -15.69 6.64 -0.56
C ALA A 89 -16.26 6.96 0.83
N ALA A 90 -15.87 6.19 1.85
CA ALA A 90 -16.33 6.37 3.22
C ALA A 90 -15.53 7.41 4.02
N ALA A 91 -14.37 7.83 3.54
CA ALA A 91 -13.44 8.71 4.24
C ALA A 91 -13.99 10.14 4.38
N ARG A 92 -13.86 10.69 5.60
CA ARG A 92 -14.28 12.04 5.99
C ARG A 92 -13.11 13.02 6.16
N GLY A 93 -11.88 12.51 6.21
CA GLY A 93 -10.66 13.30 6.33
C GLY A 93 -10.30 14.04 5.05
N ASP A 94 -9.43 15.03 5.17
CA ASP A 94 -8.87 15.80 4.06
C ASP A 94 -7.84 14.97 3.27
N VAL A 95 -7.22 14.00 3.98
CA VAL A 95 -6.23 13.05 3.46
C VAL A 95 -6.65 11.64 3.84
N VAL A 96 -6.56 10.72 2.88
CA VAL A 96 -6.76 9.28 3.10
C VAL A 96 -5.39 8.63 3.16
N ALA A 97 -5.05 8.01 4.29
CA ALA A 97 -3.82 7.24 4.48
C ALA A 97 -4.13 5.74 4.47
N PHE A 98 -3.27 4.96 3.85
CA PHE A 98 -3.38 3.50 3.78
C PHE A 98 -2.29 2.85 4.63
N LEU A 99 -2.70 1.88 5.43
CA LEU A 99 -1.84 1.01 6.22
C LEU A 99 -2.23 -0.44 5.95
N ASP A 100 -1.27 -1.31 5.63
CA ASP A 100 -1.56 -2.73 5.44
C ASP A 100 -1.93 -3.39 6.78
N ASP A 101 -2.78 -4.42 6.74
CA ASP A 101 -3.31 -5.15 7.91
C ASP A 101 -2.24 -5.96 8.68
N ASP A 102 -1.06 -6.10 8.10
CA ASP A 102 0.13 -6.76 8.67
C ASP A 102 1.29 -5.78 8.89
N ALA A 103 0.97 -4.49 9.09
CA ALA A 103 1.95 -3.44 9.33
C ALA A 103 1.66 -2.68 10.63
N VAL A 104 2.72 -2.22 11.30
CA VAL A 104 2.66 -1.40 12.52
C VAL A 104 3.32 -0.06 12.24
N ALA A 105 2.61 1.03 12.44
CA ALA A 105 3.11 2.38 12.25
C ALA A 105 3.91 2.86 13.47
N GLU A 106 5.01 3.58 13.22
CA GLU A 106 5.73 4.29 14.29
C GLU A 106 4.88 5.47 14.81
N HIS A 107 5.14 5.88 16.05
CA HIS A 107 4.35 6.87 16.80
C HIS A 107 4.12 8.20 16.05
N ASP A 108 5.10 8.66 15.27
CA ASP A 108 5.04 9.93 14.53
C ASP A 108 4.73 9.76 13.03
N TRP A 109 4.23 8.59 12.60
CA TRP A 109 3.96 8.29 11.20
C TRP A 109 3.02 9.31 10.55
N LEU A 110 1.83 9.57 11.13
CA LEU A 110 0.88 10.54 10.60
C LEU A 110 1.41 11.97 10.67
N HIS A 111 2.17 12.31 11.72
CA HIS A 111 2.82 13.62 11.83
C HIS A 111 3.79 13.88 10.68
N HIS A 112 4.61 12.89 10.32
CA HIS A 112 5.55 13.01 9.21
C HIS A 112 4.85 13.04 7.85
N LEU A 113 3.78 12.26 7.65
CA LEU A 113 2.95 12.37 6.45
C LEU A 113 2.32 13.76 6.34
N ALA A 114 1.74 14.28 7.43
CA ALA A 114 1.09 15.60 7.46
C ALA A 114 2.04 16.72 7.06
N ALA A 115 3.29 16.64 7.51
CA ALA A 115 4.32 17.63 7.18
C ALA A 115 4.66 17.71 5.67
N GLY A 116 4.28 16.71 4.88
CA GLY A 116 4.39 16.75 3.41
C GLY A 116 3.33 17.61 2.74
N TYR A 117 2.17 17.79 3.36
CA TYR A 117 1.00 18.47 2.79
C TYR A 117 0.95 19.99 3.02
N THR A 118 2.04 20.61 3.46
CA THR A 118 2.13 22.07 3.60
C THR A 118 2.07 22.78 2.25
N ASP A 119 2.52 22.13 1.16
CA ASP A 119 2.39 22.62 -0.21
C ASP A 119 1.08 22.08 -0.81
N PRO A 120 0.17 22.97 -1.30
CA PRO A 120 -1.06 22.55 -1.97
C PRO A 120 -0.85 21.67 -3.21
N ALA A 121 0.29 21.79 -3.89
CA ALA A 121 0.64 20.98 -5.05
C ALA A 121 0.91 19.50 -4.67
N VAL A 122 1.18 19.20 -3.39
CA VAL A 122 1.41 17.82 -2.94
C VAL A 122 0.08 17.10 -2.84
N VAL A 123 -0.11 16.11 -3.71
CA VAL A 123 -1.31 15.28 -3.79
C VAL A 123 -1.15 13.92 -3.10
N ALA A 124 0.08 13.45 -2.95
CA ALA A 124 0.38 12.19 -2.27
C ALA A 124 1.68 12.26 -1.47
N VAL A 125 1.69 11.61 -0.31
CA VAL A 125 2.88 11.41 0.53
C VAL A 125 2.94 9.95 0.95
N GLY A 126 4.03 9.26 0.61
CA GLY A 126 4.35 7.94 1.10
C GLY A 126 5.41 7.98 2.18
N GLY A 127 5.57 6.88 2.89
CA GLY A 127 6.58 6.71 3.90
C GLY A 127 7.59 5.61 3.58
N ARG A 128 8.38 5.27 4.58
CA ARG A 128 9.36 4.18 4.56
C ARG A 128 8.77 2.95 5.22
N THR A 129 8.79 1.83 4.51
CA THR A 129 8.33 0.54 5.01
C THR A 129 9.53 -0.35 5.29
N LEU A 130 9.70 -0.75 6.55
CA LEU A 130 10.78 -1.61 7.01
C LEU A 130 10.29 -3.06 7.16
N PRO A 131 11.09 -4.06 6.76
CA PRO A 131 10.70 -5.45 6.90
C PRO A 131 10.87 -5.94 8.34
N ALA A 132 9.81 -6.46 8.95
CA ALA A 132 9.83 -7.23 10.19
C ALA A 132 9.85 -8.73 9.81
N TRP A 133 11.05 -9.30 9.69
CA TRP A 133 11.26 -10.68 9.25
C TRP A 133 10.80 -11.69 10.31
N ALA A 134 10.05 -12.72 9.92
CA ALA A 134 9.60 -13.78 10.82
C ALA A 134 10.75 -14.53 11.49
N SER A 135 11.88 -14.67 10.79
CA SER A 135 13.14 -15.25 11.34
C SER A 135 13.92 -14.28 12.26
N GLY A 136 13.41 -13.07 12.51
CA GLY A 136 14.07 -12.00 13.29
C GLY A 136 15.22 -11.30 12.55
N ARG A 137 15.60 -11.75 11.37
CA ARG A 137 16.67 -11.14 10.56
C ARG A 137 16.47 -11.36 9.07
N ARG A 138 17.06 -10.47 8.27
CA ARG A 138 17.10 -10.61 6.81
C ARG A 138 17.78 -11.91 6.42
N PRO A 139 17.22 -12.72 5.50
CA PRO A 139 17.93 -13.86 4.91
C PRO A 139 19.24 -13.39 4.25
N VAL A 140 20.35 -14.08 4.53
CA VAL A 140 21.69 -13.62 4.12
C VAL A 140 21.87 -13.44 2.60
N TRP A 141 21.05 -14.16 1.82
CA TRP A 141 21.04 -14.09 0.36
C TRP A 141 20.12 -12.98 -0.20
N PHE A 142 19.20 -12.42 0.63
CA PHE A 142 18.17 -11.49 0.15
C PHE A 142 18.74 -10.07 0.00
N PRO A 143 18.82 -9.48 -1.21
CA PRO A 143 19.39 -8.17 -1.43
C PRO A 143 18.39 -7.06 -1.08
N GLU A 144 18.84 -6.01 -0.40
CA GLU A 144 18.02 -4.85 -0.02
C GLU A 144 17.44 -4.11 -1.23
N GLU A 145 18.07 -4.24 -2.39
CA GLU A 145 17.59 -3.71 -3.65
C GLU A 145 16.22 -4.29 -4.05
N PHE A 146 15.90 -5.48 -3.56
CA PHE A 146 14.65 -6.20 -3.85
C PHE A 146 13.67 -6.23 -2.66
N ASP A 147 13.79 -5.36 -1.67
CA ASP A 147 12.84 -5.30 -0.54
C ASP A 147 11.40 -5.06 -0.98
N TRP A 148 11.18 -4.46 -2.14
CA TRP A 148 9.85 -4.32 -2.74
C TRP A 148 9.17 -5.69 -3.01
N VAL A 149 9.91 -6.77 -3.16
CA VAL A 149 9.36 -8.14 -3.31
C VAL A 149 8.52 -8.54 -2.11
N VAL A 150 8.93 -8.08 -0.93
CA VAL A 150 8.22 -8.31 0.33
C VAL A 150 7.39 -7.12 0.79
N GLY A 151 7.13 -6.14 -0.10
CA GLY A 151 6.28 -4.98 0.19
C GLY A 151 7.01 -3.84 0.92
N CYS A 152 8.34 -3.85 0.96
CA CYS A 152 9.13 -2.90 1.74
C CYS A 152 9.91 -1.90 0.87
N THR A 153 10.34 -0.80 1.49
CA THR A 153 11.17 0.21 0.84
C THR A 153 12.53 -0.36 0.50
N TYR A 154 12.90 -0.30 -0.76
CA TYR A 154 14.10 -0.89 -1.29
C TYR A 154 15.29 0.09 -1.34
N ARG A 155 16.50 -0.44 -1.35
CA ARG A 155 17.72 0.36 -1.52
C ARG A 155 17.74 1.03 -2.90
N GLY A 156 17.96 2.34 -2.90
CA GLY A 156 18.03 3.16 -4.12
C GLY A 156 17.07 4.33 -4.14
N LEU A 157 16.11 4.39 -3.20
CA LEU A 157 15.34 5.60 -2.95
C LEU A 157 16.23 6.63 -2.23
N PRO A 158 16.19 7.92 -2.62
CA PRO A 158 16.92 8.96 -1.93
C PRO A 158 16.43 9.12 -0.48
N PRO A 159 17.31 9.48 0.47
CA PRO A 159 16.91 9.77 1.84
C PRO A 159 16.19 11.12 1.96
N GLY A 160 15.45 11.29 3.06
CA GLY A 160 14.73 12.51 3.38
C GLY A 160 13.38 12.60 2.67
N ARG A 161 12.85 13.83 2.60
CA ARG A 161 11.60 14.12 1.86
C ARG A 161 11.92 14.46 0.41
N VAL A 162 11.54 13.58 -0.50
CA VAL A 162 11.92 13.68 -1.92
C VAL A 162 10.73 13.47 -2.85
N ARG A 163 10.78 14.11 -4.02
CA ARG A 163 9.81 13.87 -5.09
C ARG A 163 10.02 12.49 -5.71
N VAL A 164 8.92 11.80 -5.93
CA VAL A 164 8.89 10.47 -6.55
C VAL A 164 7.83 10.41 -7.64
N ARG A 165 7.91 9.39 -8.51
CA ARG A 165 6.86 9.11 -9.48
C ARG A 165 5.64 8.45 -8.82
N ASN A 166 5.87 7.56 -7.88
CA ASN A 166 4.83 6.84 -7.16
C ASN A 166 5.23 6.53 -5.72
N VAL A 167 4.24 6.43 -4.84
CA VAL A 167 4.38 5.98 -3.46
C VAL A 167 4.17 4.46 -3.37
N LEU A 168 4.47 3.84 -2.23
CA LEU A 168 4.26 2.40 -1.97
C LEU A 168 2.89 2.21 -1.29
N GLY A 169 2.05 1.36 -1.86
CA GLY A 169 0.62 1.25 -1.51
C GLY A 169 0.30 0.95 -0.04
N GLY A 170 1.13 0.17 0.66
CA GLY A 170 0.93 -0.16 2.07
C GLY A 170 1.38 0.93 3.06
N ASN A 171 2.03 2.00 2.56
CA ASN A 171 2.45 3.18 3.32
C ASN A 171 2.30 4.42 2.45
N ALA A 172 1.08 4.76 2.12
CA ALA A 172 0.75 5.86 1.22
C ALA A 172 -0.39 6.69 1.78
N SER A 173 -0.37 7.99 1.48
CA SER A 173 -1.50 8.87 1.73
C SER A 173 -1.74 9.76 0.52
N PHE A 174 -3.01 10.17 0.35
CA PHE A 174 -3.43 10.99 -0.79
C PHE A 174 -4.42 12.05 -0.31
N ARG A 175 -4.35 13.25 -0.87
CA ARG A 175 -5.45 14.20 -0.71
C ARG A 175 -6.75 13.55 -1.23
N ARG A 176 -7.82 13.63 -0.44
CA ARG A 176 -9.11 13.06 -0.86
C ARG A 176 -9.60 13.68 -2.17
N SER A 177 -9.43 14.99 -2.35
CA SER A 177 -9.77 15.71 -3.59
C SER A 177 -8.99 15.23 -4.82
N ALA A 178 -7.85 14.58 -4.67
CA ALA A 178 -7.11 14.03 -5.80
C ALA A 178 -7.87 12.86 -6.47
N PHE A 179 -8.67 12.13 -5.70
CA PHE A 179 -9.52 11.07 -6.24
C PHE A 179 -10.72 11.60 -7.06
N ASP A 180 -11.16 12.85 -6.81
CA ASP A 180 -12.22 13.48 -7.60
C ASP A 180 -11.74 13.71 -9.06
N ALA A 181 -10.45 14.02 -9.22
CA ALA A 181 -9.86 14.28 -10.54
C ALA A 181 -9.43 13.00 -11.28
N ALA A 182 -8.93 12.00 -10.56
CA ALA A 182 -8.30 10.83 -11.15
C ALA A 182 -9.11 9.54 -10.98
N GLY A 183 -10.16 9.53 -10.17
CA GLY A 183 -10.85 8.32 -9.75
C GLY A 183 -10.03 7.51 -8.73
N GLY A 184 -10.57 6.36 -8.30
CA GLY A 184 -9.95 5.47 -7.35
C GLY A 184 -8.88 4.54 -7.93
N PHE A 185 -8.52 3.52 -7.16
CA PHE A 185 -7.67 2.44 -7.63
C PHE A 185 -8.35 1.64 -8.74
N ALA A 186 -7.62 1.29 -9.80
CA ALA A 186 -8.14 0.44 -10.87
C ALA A 186 -8.42 -0.97 -10.34
N THR A 187 -9.66 -1.43 -10.48
CA THR A 187 -10.02 -2.83 -10.21
C THR A 187 -9.61 -3.68 -11.42
N GLY A 188 -8.90 -4.77 -11.19
CA GLY A 188 -8.31 -5.61 -12.26
C GLY A 188 -6.79 -5.50 -12.37
N ILE A 189 -6.17 -4.50 -11.74
CA ILE A 189 -4.75 -4.47 -11.39
C ILE A 189 -4.65 -4.66 -9.87
N GLY A 190 -3.64 -5.40 -9.41
CA GLY A 190 -3.43 -5.65 -7.99
C GLY A 190 -3.77 -7.08 -7.59
N ARG A 191 -3.75 -7.35 -6.28
CA ARG A 191 -4.00 -8.69 -5.73
C ARG A 191 -5.49 -9.02 -5.79
N ASP A 192 -5.80 -10.12 -6.45
CA ASP A 192 -7.11 -10.75 -6.47
C ASP A 192 -7.03 -12.06 -5.67
N GLY A 193 -7.08 -11.96 -4.34
CA GLY A 193 -6.93 -13.09 -3.44
C GLY A 193 -5.71 -13.95 -3.80
N ASP A 194 -5.88 -15.28 -3.84
CA ASP A 194 -4.81 -16.25 -4.14
C ASP A 194 -4.53 -16.43 -5.65
N ARG A 195 -5.34 -15.84 -6.52
CA ARG A 195 -5.32 -16.18 -7.95
C ARG A 195 -4.22 -15.50 -8.76
N ARG A 196 -3.79 -14.28 -8.39
CA ARG A 196 -2.72 -13.56 -9.12
C ARG A 196 -1.97 -12.61 -8.19
N PRO A 197 -0.66 -12.80 -7.98
CA PRO A 197 0.18 -11.88 -7.18
C PRO A 197 0.57 -10.64 -8.01
N LEU A 198 -0.37 -10.06 -8.76
CA LEU A 198 -0.14 -8.83 -9.50
C LEU A 198 -0.08 -7.66 -8.51
N GLY A 199 0.63 -6.62 -8.85
CA GLY A 199 0.78 -5.38 -8.09
C GLY A 199 0.78 -4.19 -9.02
N CYS A 200 1.30 -3.06 -8.56
CA CYS A 200 1.41 -1.80 -9.29
C CYS A 200 0.10 -1.02 -9.43
N GLU A 201 -0.94 -1.34 -8.67
CA GLU A 201 -2.17 -0.56 -8.62
C GLU A 201 -1.92 0.88 -8.14
N GLU A 202 -1.04 1.05 -7.15
CA GLU A 202 -0.63 2.37 -6.67
C GLU A 202 0.24 3.11 -7.70
N THR A 203 1.06 2.38 -8.46
CA THR A 203 1.89 2.96 -9.51
C THR A 203 1.00 3.52 -10.63
N GLU A 204 0.01 2.76 -11.07
CA GLU A 204 -0.98 3.18 -12.07
C GLU A 204 -1.73 4.43 -11.59
N LEU A 205 -2.27 4.39 -10.37
CA LEU A 205 -2.98 5.52 -9.78
C LEU A 205 -2.09 6.77 -9.73
N CYS A 206 -0.85 6.66 -9.26
CA CYS A 206 0.07 7.80 -9.16
C CYS A 206 0.37 8.43 -10.53
N ILE A 207 0.54 7.61 -11.58
CA ILE A 207 0.77 8.11 -12.94
C ILE A 207 -0.50 8.81 -13.46
N ARG A 208 -1.67 8.25 -13.22
CA ARG A 208 -2.95 8.82 -13.61
C ARG A 208 -3.24 10.13 -12.88
N LEU A 209 -2.96 10.21 -11.58
CA LEU A 209 -3.01 11.44 -10.78
C LEU A 209 -2.11 12.54 -11.34
N ALA A 210 -0.84 12.22 -11.65
CA ALA A 210 0.10 13.17 -12.23
C ALA A 210 -0.33 13.67 -13.62
N ASN A 211 -1.13 12.90 -14.35
CA ASN A 211 -1.69 13.32 -15.64
C ASN A 211 -2.97 14.16 -15.47
N ALA A 212 -3.82 13.83 -14.49
CA ALA A 212 -5.11 14.47 -14.28
C ALA A 212 -4.99 15.81 -13.53
N VAL A 213 -3.98 15.96 -12.67
CA VAL A 213 -3.77 17.15 -11.85
C VAL A 213 -2.48 17.87 -12.29
N PRO A 214 -2.57 18.96 -13.08
CA PRO A 214 -1.39 19.70 -13.51
C PRO A 214 -0.56 20.20 -12.32
N GLY A 215 0.75 19.96 -12.36
CA GLY A 215 1.67 20.36 -11.29
C GLY A 215 1.62 19.47 -10.05
N ALA A 216 0.88 18.36 -10.06
CA ALA A 216 0.83 17.41 -8.95
C ALA A 216 2.22 16.95 -8.51
N VAL A 217 2.46 16.99 -7.20
CA VAL A 217 3.69 16.54 -6.55
C VAL A 217 3.40 15.32 -5.70
N LEU A 218 4.18 14.26 -5.90
CA LEU A 218 4.16 13.08 -5.06
C LEU A 218 5.49 13.01 -4.29
N LEU A 219 5.42 12.74 -2.99
CA LEU A 219 6.58 12.71 -2.10
C LEU A 219 6.72 11.34 -1.42
N ILE A 220 7.94 11.00 -1.04
CA ILE A 220 8.23 10.05 0.04
C ILE A 220 8.94 10.83 1.14
N ASP A 221 8.52 10.63 2.39
CA ASP A 221 9.24 11.08 3.58
C ASP A 221 9.73 9.84 4.35
N ASP A 222 11.03 9.63 4.40
CA ASP A 222 11.62 8.44 5.01
C ASP A 222 11.49 8.38 6.54
N ARG A 223 10.98 9.45 7.17
CA ARG A 223 10.64 9.51 8.60
C ARG A 223 9.24 8.97 8.91
N ALA A 224 8.35 8.91 7.92
CA ALA A 224 7.03 8.28 8.07
C ALA A 224 7.18 6.75 7.98
N VAL A 225 7.57 6.12 9.08
CA VAL A 225 7.99 4.72 9.12
C VAL A 225 6.86 3.79 9.54
N ILE A 226 6.74 2.67 8.83
CA ILE A 226 5.96 1.50 9.25
C ILE A 226 6.84 0.25 9.23
N HIS A 227 6.50 -0.73 10.06
CA HIS A 227 7.12 -2.07 10.11
C HIS A 227 6.13 -3.08 9.52
N HIS A 228 6.46 -3.64 8.36
CA HIS A 228 5.62 -4.61 7.66
C HIS A 228 6.09 -6.03 7.96
N LYS A 229 5.19 -6.88 8.41
CA LYS A 229 5.46 -8.28 8.75
C LYS A 229 5.79 -9.08 7.48
N VAL A 230 6.95 -9.72 7.49
CA VAL A 230 7.39 -10.61 6.41
C VAL A 230 7.28 -12.06 6.90
N PRO A 231 6.23 -12.80 6.53
CA PRO A 231 6.06 -14.19 6.97
C PRO A 231 7.14 -15.10 6.37
N ALA A 232 7.48 -16.20 7.07
CA ALA A 232 8.56 -17.12 6.70
C ALA A 232 8.49 -17.64 5.27
N VAL A 233 7.28 -17.80 4.71
CA VAL A 233 7.08 -18.22 3.31
C VAL A 233 7.67 -17.20 2.32
N ARG A 234 7.63 -15.90 2.66
CA ARG A 234 8.19 -14.83 1.82
C ARG A 234 9.71 -14.69 1.93
N GLU A 235 10.34 -15.32 2.93
CA GLU A 235 11.79 -15.41 3.09
C GLU A 235 12.44 -16.43 2.17
N ARG A 236 11.65 -17.26 1.48
CA ARG A 236 12.14 -18.33 0.60
C ARG A 236 12.46 -17.82 -0.80
N PHE A 237 13.53 -18.34 -1.40
CA PHE A 237 13.95 -17.97 -2.76
C PHE A 237 12.86 -18.29 -3.81
N ALA A 238 12.04 -19.31 -3.57
CA ALA A 238 10.89 -19.65 -4.43
C ALA A 238 9.88 -18.50 -4.50
N TYR A 239 9.53 -17.88 -3.35
CA TYR A 239 8.65 -16.72 -3.31
C TYR A 239 9.27 -15.52 -4.06
N PHE A 240 10.56 -15.24 -3.82
CA PHE A 240 11.31 -14.19 -4.52
C PHE A 240 11.18 -14.32 -6.04
N ARG A 241 11.46 -15.52 -6.59
CA ARG A 241 11.37 -15.76 -8.02
C ARG A 241 9.97 -15.51 -8.58
N THR A 242 8.95 -16.07 -7.92
CA THR A 242 7.55 -15.94 -8.34
C THR A 242 7.10 -14.48 -8.31
N ARG A 243 7.44 -13.74 -7.25
CA ARG A 243 7.01 -12.35 -7.09
C ARG A 243 7.72 -11.41 -8.07
N VAL A 244 9.02 -11.63 -8.31
CA VAL A 244 9.78 -10.83 -9.29
C VAL A 244 9.26 -11.05 -10.71
N TYR A 245 8.97 -12.30 -11.08
CA TYR A 245 8.38 -12.60 -12.38
C TYR A 245 7.00 -11.96 -12.56
N ALA A 246 6.15 -12.04 -11.53
CA ALA A 246 4.82 -11.41 -11.52
C ALA A 246 4.89 -9.89 -11.62
N GLU A 247 5.91 -9.26 -11.02
CA GLU A 247 6.16 -7.82 -11.16
C GLU A 247 6.45 -7.43 -12.62
N GLY A 248 7.23 -8.24 -13.33
CA GLY A 248 7.47 -8.04 -14.76
C GLY A 248 6.17 -8.05 -15.57
N LEU A 249 5.27 -9.01 -15.29
CA LEU A 249 3.95 -9.07 -15.91
C LEU A 249 3.11 -7.82 -15.57
N SER A 250 3.08 -7.40 -14.29
CA SER A 250 2.33 -6.21 -13.84
C SER A 250 2.82 -4.94 -14.53
N LYS A 251 4.13 -4.76 -14.66
CA LYS A 251 4.73 -3.61 -15.36
C LYS A 251 4.40 -3.57 -16.85
N ALA A 252 4.25 -4.72 -17.51
CA ALA A 252 3.77 -4.77 -18.90
C ALA A 252 2.33 -4.26 -18.99
N LEU A 253 1.47 -4.60 -18.03
CA LEU A 253 0.09 -4.12 -17.96
C LEU A 253 0.02 -2.60 -17.71
N VAL A 254 0.78 -2.10 -16.74
CA VAL A 254 0.85 -0.65 -16.46
C VAL A 254 1.37 0.12 -17.67
N ALA A 255 2.42 -0.37 -18.34
CA ALA A 255 2.96 0.27 -19.53
C ALA A 255 1.94 0.39 -20.68
N GLN A 256 0.97 -0.53 -20.73
CA GLN A 256 -0.13 -0.47 -21.70
C GLN A 256 -1.19 0.57 -21.32
N SER A 257 -1.53 0.67 -20.04
CA SER A 257 -2.58 1.58 -19.57
C SER A 257 -2.15 3.04 -19.60
N VAL A 258 -0.89 3.34 -19.21
CA VAL A 258 -0.40 4.73 -19.04
C VAL A 258 0.70 5.14 -20.01
N GLY A 259 1.10 4.25 -20.92
CA GLY A 259 2.18 4.45 -21.88
C GLY A 259 3.57 4.04 -21.35
N ALA A 260 4.36 3.36 -22.17
CA ALA A 260 5.66 2.76 -21.80
C ALA A 260 6.68 3.80 -21.32
N GLY A 261 6.67 5.02 -21.86
CA GLY A 261 7.60 6.09 -21.49
C GLY A 261 7.48 6.48 -20.01
N LYS A 262 6.28 6.76 -19.58
CA LYS A 262 5.94 7.15 -18.19
C LYS A 262 5.93 5.95 -17.23
N GLY A 263 5.52 4.78 -17.73
CA GLY A 263 5.45 3.55 -16.94
C GLY A 263 6.80 3.01 -16.47
N LEU A 264 7.92 3.36 -17.13
CA LEU A 264 9.25 2.78 -16.87
C LEU A 264 10.36 3.81 -16.55
N GLU A 265 10.01 5.05 -16.24
CA GLU A 265 11.00 6.11 -16.02
C GLU A 265 11.87 5.85 -14.77
N SER A 266 11.28 5.49 -13.65
CA SER A 266 12.01 5.21 -12.42
C SER A 266 12.84 3.93 -12.50
N GLU A 267 12.42 2.97 -13.32
CA GLU A 267 13.10 1.70 -13.53
C GLU A 267 14.46 1.86 -14.24
N ARG A 268 14.61 2.87 -15.09
CA ARG A 268 15.89 3.13 -15.80
C ARG A 268 17.02 3.42 -14.81
N ARG A 269 16.80 4.32 -13.82
CA ARG A 269 17.81 4.61 -12.81
C ARG A 269 18.08 3.40 -11.92
N TYR A 270 17.04 2.69 -11.53
CA TYR A 270 17.15 1.50 -10.71
C TYR A 270 17.96 0.40 -11.41
N THR A 271 17.64 0.07 -12.65
CA THR A 271 18.31 -0.98 -13.42
C THR A 271 19.73 -0.60 -13.87
N SER A 272 19.99 0.69 -14.17
CA SER A 272 21.28 1.12 -14.69
C SER A 272 22.30 1.49 -13.60
N ARG A 273 21.87 1.83 -12.38
CA ARG A 273 22.79 2.28 -11.31
C ARG A 273 22.66 1.44 -10.05
N VAL A 274 21.43 1.23 -9.55
CA VAL A 274 21.22 0.59 -8.24
C VAL A 274 21.56 -0.90 -8.29
N LEU A 275 21.02 -1.62 -9.27
CA LEU A 275 21.24 -3.06 -9.37
C LEU A 275 22.70 -3.43 -9.70
N PRO A 276 23.41 -2.79 -10.66
CA PRO A 276 24.84 -3.06 -10.88
C PRO A 276 25.69 -2.79 -9.64
N ALA A 277 25.43 -1.67 -8.92
CA ALA A 277 26.12 -1.39 -7.67
C ALA A 277 25.83 -2.45 -6.59
N GLY A 278 24.63 -3.03 -6.56
CA GLY A 278 24.25 -4.15 -5.69
C GLY A 278 25.03 -5.41 -6.00
N VAL A 279 25.17 -5.76 -7.29
CA VAL A 279 25.99 -6.91 -7.73
C VAL A 279 27.45 -6.70 -7.31
N LEU A 280 28.03 -5.53 -7.57
CA LEU A 280 29.41 -5.21 -7.19
C LEU A 280 29.63 -5.29 -5.68
N ARG A 281 28.67 -4.82 -4.86
CA ARG A 281 28.71 -4.99 -3.39
C ARG A 281 28.72 -6.46 -3.01
N GLY A 282 27.83 -7.27 -3.61
CA GLY A 282 27.76 -8.71 -3.33
C GLY A 282 29.06 -9.43 -3.70
N VAL A 283 29.65 -9.12 -4.84
CA VAL A 283 30.97 -9.66 -5.26
C VAL A 283 32.06 -9.24 -4.28
N ARG A 284 32.15 -7.94 -3.92
CA ARG A 284 33.10 -7.45 -2.94
C ARG A 284 32.95 -8.14 -1.58
N ASP A 285 31.73 -8.30 -1.10
CA ASP A 285 31.46 -8.98 0.16
C ASP A 285 31.91 -10.45 0.12
N THR A 286 31.74 -11.13 -1.03
CA THR A 286 32.22 -12.49 -1.23
C THR A 286 33.75 -12.56 -1.15
N LEU A 287 34.44 -11.64 -1.83
CA LEU A 287 35.91 -11.58 -1.83
C LEU A 287 36.47 -11.26 -0.44
N LEU A 288 35.71 -10.53 0.38
CA LEU A 288 36.06 -10.20 1.78
C LEU A 288 35.59 -11.28 2.78
N GLY A 289 35.11 -12.44 2.32
CA GLY A 289 34.64 -13.53 3.17
C GLY A 289 33.36 -13.21 3.97
N ARG A 290 32.62 -12.16 3.60
CA ARG A 290 31.37 -11.80 4.28
C ARG A 290 30.24 -12.72 3.84
N PRO A 291 29.42 -13.23 4.78
CA PRO A 291 28.37 -14.21 4.45
C PRO A 291 27.30 -13.63 3.52
N GLY A 292 26.83 -14.45 2.59
CA GLY A 292 25.72 -14.13 1.69
C GLY A 292 26.05 -13.21 0.51
N GLY A 293 27.28 -12.76 0.35
CA GLY A 293 27.68 -11.88 -0.76
C GLY A 293 27.34 -12.45 -2.14
N ALA A 294 27.81 -13.68 -2.43
CA ALA A 294 27.50 -14.38 -3.68
C ALA A 294 25.99 -14.62 -3.86
N GLY A 295 25.28 -14.96 -2.78
CA GLY A 295 23.84 -15.15 -2.79
C GLY A 295 23.09 -13.87 -3.19
N ARG A 296 23.48 -12.71 -2.62
CA ARG A 296 22.88 -11.41 -2.97
C ARG A 296 23.14 -11.01 -4.41
N ALA A 297 24.38 -11.15 -4.89
CA ALA A 297 24.73 -10.88 -6.29
C ALA A 297 23.93 -11.79 -7.25
N GLY A 298 23.90 -13.10 -6.98
CA GLY A 298 23.13 -14.07 -7.77
C GLY A 298 21.62 -13.79 -7.75
N ALA A 299 21.07 -13.41 -6.61
CA ALA A 299 19.65 -13.04 -6.49
C ALA A 299 19.30 -11.79 -7.32
N ILE A 300 20.18 -10.77 -7.35
CA ILE A 300 19.99 -9.57 -8.19
C ILE A 300 19.98 -9.95 -9.67
N VAL A 301 20.96 -10.72 -10.14
CA VAL A 301 21.06 -11.14 -11.57
C VAL A 301 19.84 -11.97 -11.97
N THR A 302 19.47 -12.96 -11.14
CA THR A 302 18.27 -13.79 -11.37
C THR A 302 17.01 -12.94 -11.35
N GLY A 303 16.91 -11.99 -10.45
CA GLY A 303 15.76 -11.08 -10.35
C GLY A 303 15.59 -10.25 -11.63
N VAL A 304 16.66 -9.67 -12.14
CA VAL A 304 16.63 -8.91 -13.42
C VAL A 304 16.15 -9.79 -14.57
N ALA A 305 16.69 -11.00 -14.69
CA ALA A 305 16.31 -11.93 -15.77
C ALA A 305 14.84 -12.32 -15.70
N LEU A 306 14.33 -12.63 -14.48
CA LEU A 306 12.93 -12.99 -14.25
C LEU A 306 11.97 -11.83 -14.51
N ALA A 307 12.30 -10.61 -14.04
CA ALA A 307 11.49 -9.42 -14.30
C ALA A 307 11.43 -9.11 -15.82
N ALA A 308 12.55 -9.19 -16.52
CA ALA A 308 12.60 -8.99 -17.97
C ALA A 308 11.79 -10.06 -18.72
N GLY A 309 11.89 -11.33 -18.34
CA GLY A 309 11.09 -12.42 -18.90
C GLY A 309 9.59 -12.23 -18.68
N GLY A 310 9.19 -11.85 -17.47
CA GLY A 310 7.81 -11.52 -17.15
C GLY A 310 7.26 -10.35 -17.98
N TYR A 311 8.05 -9.28 -18.09
CA TYR A 311 7.69 -8.10 -18.91
C TYR A 311 7.54 -8.45 -20.41
N ALA A 312 8.50 -9.20 -20.96
CA ALA A 312 8.45 -9.63 -22.35
C ALA A 312 7.21 -10.49 -22.64
N LEU A 313 6.92 -11.48 -21.77
CA LEU A 313 5.74 -12.32 -21.93
C LEU A 313 4.44 -11.53 -21.77
N GLY A 314 4.36 -10.61 -20.81
CA GLY A 314 3.21 -9.72 -20.60
C GLY A 314 2.95 -8.87 -21.85
N THR A 315 3.99 -8.29 -22.43
CA THR A 315 3.92 -7.48 -23.65
C THR A 315 3.47 -8.31 -24.87
N LEU A 316 4.00 -9.55 -25.02
CA LEU A 316 3.59 -10.46 -26.09
C LEU A 316 2.11 -10.87 -25.99
N ARG A 317 1.64 -11.19 -24.78
CA ARG A 317 0.23 -11.53 -24.54
C ARG A 317 -0.70 -10.37 -24.90
N ALA A 318 -0.31 -9.17 -24.56
CA ALA A 318 -1.06 -7.96 -24.87
C ALA A 318 -1.22 -7.73 -26.38
N ARG A 319 -0.13 -7.89 -27.13
CA ARG A 319 -0.15 -7.74 -28.60
C ARG A 319 -1.04 -8.77 -29.30
N ARG A 320 -1.34 -9.90 -28.68
CA ARG A 320 -2.20 -10.97 -29.21
C ARG A 320 -3.71 -10.79 -28.91
N GLY A 321 -4.15 -9.61 -28.47
CA GLY A 321 -5.56 -9.26 -28.35
C GLY A 321 -6.15 -9.37 -26.94
N GLY A 322 -5.34 -9.45 -25.92
CA GLY A 322 -5.78 -9.33 -24.53
C GLY A 322 -5.68 -7.91 -24.04
N SER A 323 -6.64 -7.02 -24.36
CA SER A 323 -6.76 -5.77 -23.61
C SER A 323 -7.19 -6.12 -22.20
N PRO A 324 -6.41 -5.75 -21.16
CA PRO A 324 -6.91 -5.87 -19.81
C PRO A 324 -8.10 -4.92 -19.67
N ALA A 325 -9.27 -5.45 -19.33
CA ALA A 325 -10.40 -4.63 -18.96
C ALA A 325 -10.12 -4.01 -17.58
N PHE A 326 -9.52 -2.83 -17.56
CA PHE A 326 -9.41 -2.03 -16.34
C PHE A 326 -10.65 -1.16 -16.25
N SER A 327 -11.37 -1.25 -15.16
CA SER A 327 -12.41 -0.30 -14.83
C SER A 327 -11.90 0.62 -13.73
N TRP A 328 -11.79 1.89 -14.02
CA TRP A 328 -11.74 2.97 -13.05
C TRP A 328 -12.99 3.84 -13.28
N GLY A 329 -13.75 4.03 -12.23
CA GLY A 329 -14.93 4.88 -12.26
C GLY A 329 -14.81 5.99 -11.22
N PRO A 330 -15.68 6.99 -11.28
CA PRO A 330 -15.82 7.94 -10.18
C PRO A 330 -16.10 7.17 -8.87
N ILE A 331 -15.50 7.60 -7.77
CA ILE A 331 -15.82 7.08 -6.46
C ILE A 331 -17.12 7.73 -6.06
N THR A 332 -18.22 6.99 -6.16
CA THR A 332 -19.55 7.49 -5.77
C THR A 332 -19.89 6.99 -4.36
N PRO A 333 -20.51 7.82 -3.51
CA PRO A 333 -21.00 7.40 -2.20
C PRO A 333 -22.11 6.33 -2.24
N GLU A 334 -22.72 6.13 -3.39
CA GLU A 334 -23.89 5.25 -3.58
C GLU A 334 -23.63 3.76 -3.32
N GLY A 335 -22.35 3.34 -3.21
CA GLY A 335 -21.96 1.98 -2.86
C GLY A 335 -21.54 1.78 -1.40
N VAL A 336 -21.56 2.82 -0.57
CA VAL A 336 -21.21 2.69 0.85
C VAL A 336 -22.40 2.11 1.60
N PRO A 337 -22.30 0.92 2.23
CA PRO A 337 -23.35 0.41 3.11
C PRO A 337 -23.68 1.45 4.16
N GLN A 338 -24.96 1.82 4.29
CA GLN A 338 -25.39 2.62 5.42
C GLN A 338 -25.01 1.86 6.69
N GLU A 339 -24.34 2.52 7.61
CA GLU A 339 -24.03 2.02 8.94
C GLU A 339 -25.35 1.47 9.53
N THR A 340 -25.45 0.16 9.72
CA THR A 340 -26.63 -0.44 10.33
C THR A 340 -26.79 0.22 11.70
N ALA A 341 -27.83 1.03 11.83
CA ALA A 341 -28.19 1.68 13.08
C ALA A 341 -28.24 0.60 14.17
N ALA A 342 -27.56 0.85 15.26
CA ALA A 342 -27.62 -0.04 16.42
C ALA A 342 -29.11 -0.25 16.77
N PRO A 343 -29.56 -1.47 17.06
CA PRO A 343 -30.95 -1.72 17.42
C PRO A 343 -31.29 -0.85 18.62
N GLU A 344 -32.34 -0.01 18.48
CA GLU A 344 -32.90 0.76 19.57
C GLU A 344 -33.23 -0.20 20.72
N GLN A 345 -32.65 0.05 21.88
CA GLN A 345 -33.04 -0.68 23.10
C GLN A 345 -34.50 -0.38 23.38
N PRO A 346 -35.34 -1.39 23.66
CA PRO A 346 -36.71 -1.14 24.02
C PRO A 346 -36.76 -0.34 25.33
N GLU A 347 -37.42 0.80 25.30
CA GLU A 347 -37.71 1.61 26.47
C GLU A 347 -38.29 0.75 27.60
N LYS A 348 -37.61 0.67 28.71
CA LYS A 348 -38.15 0.10 29.94
C LYS A 348 -39.31 0.99 30.37
N LYS A 349 -40.55 0.63 30.01
CA LYS A 349 -41.73 1.21 30.60
C LYS A 349 -41.68 0.98 32.10
N GLY A 350 -41.53 2.07 32.82
CA GLY A 350 -41.61 2.09 34.29
C GLY A 350 -42.95 1.53 34.74
N ALA A 351 -42.91 0.51 35.58
CA ALA A 351 -44.05 0.11 36.38
C ALA A 351 -44.15 1.07 37.59
N ALA A 352 -45.14 1.96 37.53
CA ALA A 352 -45.62 2.67 38.69
C ALA A 352 -46.75 1.80 39.31
N ALA A 353 -46.56 1.39 40.54
CA ALA A 353 -47.58 1.19 41.56
C ALA A 353 -46.88 1.00 42.91
#